data_27f73d462d7ad335206f0e5971064e07
#
_entry.id   27f73d462d7ad335206f0e5971064e07
#
_cell.length_a   1.000
_cell.length_b   1.000
_cell.length_c   1.000
_cell.angle_alpha   90.00
_cell.angle_beta   90.00
_cell.angle_gamma   90.00
#
_symmetry.space_group_name_H-M   'P 1'
#
loop_
_entity.id
_entity.type
_entity.pdbx_description
1 polymer ?
#
loop_
_entity_poly.entity_id
_entity_poly.type
_entity_poly.pdbx_seq_one_letter_code
_entity_poly.pdbx_strand_id
1 'polypeptide(L)'
;ASYTPVMESFSIDEVFLDMTGTSLLYPDPIAAAHEIKDRISDELGFTVNVGISTNKLLAKMASDFEKPNKVHTLFPEEIPAKMWPLPVRELLFLGKASEKKLTEAGIRTIGDLAHAWETDIQTLIGNKNGHQLYQYAHGIDDSPVKAQPDEAKGFSAETTFNEYIVSIEQVDPILLVQCDIVSAR
;
A
#
# COMPACT_ATOMS: atom_id res chain seq x y z
N ALA A 1 9.95 15.96 6.64
CA ALA A 1 9.31 16.93 7.55
C ALA A 1 9.29 18.38 7.02
N SER A 2 10.01 18.69 5.92
CA SER A 2 10.07 20.07 5.40
C SER A 2 8.77 20.53 4.71
N TYR A 3 7.96 19.59 4.19
CA TYR A 3 6.75 19.88 3.42
C TYR A 3 5.47 19.77 4.24
N THR A 4 5.40 18.82 5.16
CA THR A 4 4.27 18.61 6.06
C THR A 4 4.73 17.95 7.36
N PRO A 5 4.08 18.25 8.50
CA PRO A 5 4.33 17.57 9.76
C PRO A 5 3.69 16.17 9.82
N VAL A 6 2.72 15.87 8.95
CA VAL A 6 1.94 14.62 8.97
C VAL A 6 2.46 13.68 7.90
N MET A 7 3.26 12.72 8.33
CA MET A 7 3.89 11.70 7.48
C MET A 7 3.69 10.32 8.09
N GLU A 8 3.37 9.34 7.26
CA GLU A 8 3.23 7.94 7.62
C GLU A 8 4.17 7.09 6.78
N SER A 9 5.08 6.34 7.41
CA SER A 9 5.85 5.33 6.72
C SER A 9 4.96 4.14 6.38
N PHE A 10 4.85 3.82 5.08
CA PHE A 10 4.10 2.68 4.61
C PHE A 10 4.97 1.43 4.50
N SER A 11 6.20 1.59 4.04
CA SER A 11 7.23 0.56 3.99
C SER A 11 8.61 1.17 4.26
N ILE A 12 9.69 0.42 4.03
CA ILE A 12 11.06 0.90 4.21
C ILE A 12 11.42 2.04 3.24
N ASP A 13 10.75 2.10 2.09
CA ASP A 13 11.03 3.01 0.97
C ASP A 13 9.82 3.82 0.51
N GLU A 14 8.69 3.72 1.22
CA GLU A 14 7.44 4.40 0.86
C GLU A 14 6.88 5.21 2.04
N VAL A 15 6.39 6.41 1.74
CA VAL A 15 5.82 7.33 2.73
C VAL A 15 4.58 8.00 2.17
N PHE A 16 3.55 8.14 3.00
CA PHE A 16 2.43 9.04 2.74
C PHE A 16 2.70 10.39 3.39
N LEU A 17 2.39 11.44 2.66
CA LEU A 17 2.44 12.83 3.09
C LEU A 17 1.02 13.40 3.06
N ASP A 18 0.50 13.83 4.20
CA ASP A 18 -0.75 14.59 4.21
C ASP A 18 -0.42 16.08 3.98
N MET A 19 -0.79 16.56 2.80
CA MET A 19 -0.60 17.95 2.38
C MET A 19 -1.81 18.83 2.67
N THR A 20 -2.85 18.29 3.34
CA THR A 20 -4.03 19.05 3.75
C THR A 20 -3.61 20.22 4.65
N GLY A 21 -4.09 21.41 4.35
CA GLY A 21 -3.74 22.63 5.10
C GLY A 21 -2.40 23.27 4.74
N THR A 22 -1.64 22.72 3.78
CA THR A 22 -0.37 23.30 3.32
C THR A 22 -0.52 24.21 2.08
N SER A 23 -1.73 24.45 1.61
CA SER A 23 -2.04 25.17 0.37
C SER A 23 -1.51 26.63 0.32
N LEU A 24 -1.26 27.26 1.47
CA LEU A 24 -0.62 28.58 1.51
C LEU A 24 0.85 28.54 1.12
N LEU A 25 1.54 27.43 1.41
CA LEU A 25 2.95 27.21 1.08
C LEU A 25 3.11 26.50 -0.27
N TYR A 26 2.21 25.57 -0.55
CA TYR A 26 2.22 24.72 -1.74
C TYR A 26 0.83 24.78 -2.41
N PRO A 27 0.51 25.86 -3.13
CA PRO A 27 -0.80 26.04 -3.75
C PRO A 27 -1.06 25.06 -4.91
N ASP A 28 0.01 24.57 -5.54
CA ASP A 28 -0.05 23.55 -6.60
C ASP A 28 0.57 22.23 -6.11
N PRO A 29 -0.24 21.20 -5.85
CA PRO A 29 0.24 19.91 -5.38
C PRO A 29 1.13 19.19 -6.41
N ILE A 30 0.93 19.43 -7.71
CA ILE A 30 1.75 18.81 -8.76
C ILE A 30 3.15 19.45 -8.76
N ALA A 31 3.23 20.77 -8.66
CA ALA A 31 4.50 21.48 -8.55
C ALA A 31 5.27 21.05 -7.28
N ALA A 32 4.59 20.93 -6.15
CA ALA A 32 5.19 20.45 -4.90
C ALA A 32 5.73 19.00 -5.05
N ALA A 33 5.00 18.12 -5.71
CA ALA A 33 5.45 16.74 -5.97
C ALA A 33 6.70 16.71 -6.86
N HIS A 34 6.75 17.52 -7.89
CA HIS A 34 7.96 17.66 -8.73
C HIS A 34 9.14 18.17 -7.92
N GLU A 35 8.94 19.21 -7.10
CA GLU A 35 9.99 19.74 -6.21
C GLU A 35 10.53 18.67 -5.25
N ILE A 36 9.64 17.91 -4.58
CA ILE A 36 10.03 16.81 -3.69
C ILE A 36 10.87 15.77 -4.44
N LYS A 37 10.37 15.33 -5.59
CA LYS A 37 11.02 14.32 -6.44
C LYS A 37 12.42 14.77 -6.89
N ASP A 38 12.52 15.96 -7.42
CA ASP A 38 13.77 16.51 -7.96
C ASP A 38 14.78 16.74 -6.83
N ARG A 39 14.34 17.27 -5.70
CA ARG A 39 15.17 17.47 -4.51
C ARG A 39 15.74 16.15 -3.97
N ILE A 40 14.95 15.06 -3.92
CA ILE A 40 15.44 13.74 -3.51
C ILE A 40 16.51 13.25 -4.50
N SER A 41 16.28 13.45 -5.78
CA SER A 41 17.26 13.08 -6.81
C SER A 41 18.57 13.86 -6.68
N ASP A 42 18.48 15.18 -6.48
CA ASP A 42 19.64 16.06 -6.43
C ASP A 42 20.45 15.90 -5.13
N GLU A 43 19.76 15.77 -3.98
CA GLU A 43 20.42 15.69 -2.68
C GLU A 43 20.90 14.27 -2.33
N LEU A 44 20.17 13.23 -2.77
CA LEU A 44 20.42 11.84 -2.33
C LEU A 44 20.77 10.87 -3.47
N GLY A 45 20.61 11.29 -4.73
CA GLY A 45 20.87 10.45 -5.90
C GLY A 45 19.86 9.32 -6.13
N PHE A 46 18.69 9.36 -5.45
CA PHE A 46 17.62 8.39 -5.63
C PHE A 46 16.53 8.92 -6.57
N THR A 47 15.92 8.02 -7.33
CA THR A 47 14.71 8.34 -8.08
C THR A 47 13.49 7.86 -7.29
N VAL A 48 12.47 8.71 -7.22
CA VAL A 48 11.19 8.39 -6.56
C VAL A 48 10.02 8.65 -7.50
N ASN A 49 8.96 7.88 -7.32
CA ASN A 49 7.67 8.17 -7.93
C ASN A 49 6.75 8.84 -6.92
N VAL A 50 5.99 9.82 -7.35
CA VAL A 50 5.03 10.50 -6.51
C VAL A 50 3.63 10.34 -7.08
N GLY A 51 2.72 9.76 -6.30
CA GLY A 51 1.30 9.71 -6.59
C GLY A 51 0.55 10.76 -5.78
N ILE A 52 -0.37 11.48 -6.43
CA ILE A 52 -1.16 12.54 -5.84
C ILE A 52 -2.63 12.18 -5.92
N SER A 53 -3.34 12.22 -4.79
CA SER A 53 -4.78 12.04 -4.75
C SER A 53 -5.39 12.58 -3.47
N THR A 54 -6.70 12.33 -3.29
CA THR A 54 -7.49 12.73 -2.11
C THR A 54 -7.44 11.72 -0.97
N ASN A 55 -6.93 10.51 -1.19
CA ASN A 55 -6.75 9.47 -0.16
C ASN A 55 -5.50 8.62 -0.43
N LYS A 56 -5.13 7.79 0.56
CA LYS A 56 -3.91 6.96 0.54
C LYS A 56 -3.94 5.89 -0.55
N LEU A 57 -5.10 5.25 -0.72
CA LEU A 57 -5.28 4.22 -1.75
C LEU A 57 -4.97 4.77 -3.14
N LEU A 58 -5.64 5.84 -3.52
CA LEU A 58 -5.50 6.42 -4.85
C LEU A 58 -4.11 7.03 -5.07
N ALA A 59 -3.53 7.67 -4.05
CA ALA A 59 -2.16 8.18 -4.12
C ALA A 59 -1.15 7.04 -4.33
N LYS A 60 -1.31 5.92 -3.62
CA LYS A 60 -0.44 4.74 -3.79
C LYS A 60 -0.61 4.13 -5.18
N MET A 61 -1.85 3.95 -5.65
CA MET A 61 -2.12 3.46 -7.01
C MET A 61 -1.47 4.35 -8.08
N ALA A 62 -1.58 5.67 -7.93
CA ALA A 62 -0.97 6.63 -8.86
C ALA A 62 0.56 6.52 -8.90
N SER A 63 1.22 6.30 -7.77
CA SER A 63 2.68 6.17 -7.70
C SER A 63 3.21 4.92 -8.44
N ASP A 64 2.34 3.94 -8.71
CA ASP A 64 2.68 2.69 -9.37
C ASP A 64 2.39 2.66 -10.88
N PHE A 65 1.74 3.68 -11.46
CA PHE A 65 1.34 3.68 -12.87
C PHE A 65 2.50 3.57 -13.86
N GLU A 66 3.52 4.37 -13.69
CA GLU A 66 4.71 4.36 -14.53
C GLU A 66 5.94 4.69 -13.70
N LYS A 67 7.00 3.91 -13.85
CA LYS A 67 8.29 4.06 -13.15
C LYS A 67 9.42 4.09 -14.17
N PRO A 68 10.57 4.70 -13.88
CA PRO A 68 10.92 5.44 -12.69
C PRO A 68 10.71 6.96 -12.80
N ASN A 69 10.85 7.66 -11.69
CA ASN A 69 11.01 9.12 -11.57
C ASN A 69 9.84 9.93 -12.17
N LYS A 70 8.62 9.53 -11.88
CA LYS A 70 7.38 10.12 -12.39
C LYS A 70 6.53 10.75 -11.31
N VAL A 71 5.67 11.68 -11.71
CA VAL A 71 4.59 12.24 -10.91
C VAL A 71 3.27 11.93 -11.61
N HIS A 72 2.35 11.33 -10.92
CA HIS A 72 1.03 10.98 -11.43
C HIS A 72 -0.07 11.42 -10.48
N THR A 73 -1.23 11.75 -11.07
CA THR A 73 -2.47 11.99 -10.34
C THR A 73 -3.43 10.83 -10.55
N LEU A 74 -4.25 10.57 -9.53
CA LEU A 74 -5.42 9.71 -9.63
C LEU A 74 -6.53 10.28 -8.74
N PHE A 75 -7.16 11.36 -9.20
CA PHE A 75 -8.32 11.91 -8.51
C PHE A 75 -9.58 11.09 -8.80
N PRO A 76 -10.65 11.20 -7.97
CA PRO A 76 -11.86 10.40 -8.13
C PRO A 76 -12.45 10.42 -9.55
N GLU A 77 -12.44 11.56 -10.22
CA GLU A 77 -12.92 11.72 -11.60
C GLU A 77 -12.04 11.02 -12.64
N GLU A 78 -10.79 10.70 -12.30
CA GLU A 78 -9.84 10.02 -13.19
C GLU A 78 -9.91 8.49 -13.08
N ILE A 79 -10.58 7.95 -12.06
CA ILE A 79 -10.69 6.51 -11.78
C ILE A 79 -11.15 5.72 -13.02
N PRO A 80 -12.24 6.10 -13.71
CA PRO A 80 -12.71 5.34 -14.88
C PRO A 80 -11.69 5.27 -16.01
N ALA A 81 -10.91 6.33 -16.20
CA ALA A 81 -9.95 6.43 -17.29
C ALA A 81 -8.58 5.80 -16.96
N LYS A 82 -8.11 5.95 -15.71
CA LYS A 82 -6.74 5.57 -15.33
C LYS A 82 -6.66 4.28 -14.52
N MET A 83 -7.64 4.00 -13.65
CA MET A 83 -7.58 2.86 -12.73
C MET A 83 -8.39 1.66 -13.21
N TRP A 84 -9.63 1.86 -13.68
CA TRP A 84 -10.49 0.75 -14.11
C TRP A 84 -9.96 -0.11 -15.26
N PRO A 85 -9.19 0.42 -16.25
CA PRO A 85 -8.59 -0.41 -17.30
C PRO A 85 -7.46 -1.34 -16.81
N LEU A 86 -6.92 -1.10 -15.61
CA LEU A 86 -5.82 -1.88 -15.08
C LEU A 86 -6.26 -3.32 -14.76
N PRO A 87 -5.38 -4.31 -14.90
CA PRO A 87 -5.63 -5.66 -14.43
C PRO A 87 -6.03 -5.66 -12.95
N VAL A 88 -6.97 -6.51 -12.55
CA VAL A 88 -7.49 -6.57 -11.18
C VAL A 88 -6.37 -6.80 -10.14
N ARG A 89 -5.31 -7.52 -10.51
CA ARG A 89 -4.13 -7.77 -9.65
C ARG A 89 -3.38 -6.50 -9.22
N GLU A 90 -3.52 -5.42 -9.99
CA GLU A 90 -2.88 -4.14 -9.67
C GLU A 90 -3.60 -3.37 -8.55
N LEU A 91 -4.81 -3.83 -8.16
CA LEU A 91 -5.52 -3.23 -7.04
C LEU A 91 -4.79 -3.50 -5.74
N LEU A 92 -4.51 -2.45 -4.98
CA LEU A 92 -3.79 -2.50 -3.72
C LEU A 92 -4.44 -3.52 -2.76
N PHE A 93 -3.63 -4.31 -2.07
CA PHE A 93 -4.03 -5.38 -1.13
C PHE A 93 -4.78 -6.57 -1.75
N LEU A 94 -4.85 -6.69 -3.06
CA LEU A 94 -5.37 -7.91 -3.69
C LEU A 94 -4.30 -9.02 -3.68
N GLY A 95 -4.49 -10.04 -2.85
CA GLY A 95 -3.60 -11.19 -2.78
C GLY A 95 -3.84 -12.19 -3.93
N LYS A 96 -2.81 -12.98 -4.28
CA LYS A 96 -2.83 -13.97 -5.38
C LYS A 96 -4.00 -14.94 -5.32
N ALA A 97 -4.41 -15.37 -4.12
CA ALA A 97 -5.54 -16.30 -3.96
C ALA A 97 -6.89 -15.66 -4.35
N SER A 98 -7.08 -14.38 -4.01
CA SER A 98 -8.28 -13.62 -4.38
C SER A 98 -8.26 -13.26 -5.86
N GLU A 99 -7.12 -12.85 -6.42
CA GLU A 99 -6.93 -12.62 -7.85
C GLU A 99 -7.38 -13.83 -8.68
N LYS A 100 -6.91 -15.04 -8.31
CA LYS A 100 -7.26 -16.27 -9.01
C LYS A 100 -8.78 -16.48 -9.04
N LYS A 101 -9.45 -16.39 -7.88
CA LYS A 101 -10.91 -16.57 -7.77
C LYS A 101 -11.70 -15.55 -8.60
N LEU A 102 -11.29 -14.28 -8.54
CA LEU A 102 -11.92 -13.20 -9.31
C LEU A 102 -11.75 -13.43 -10.81
N THR A 103 -10.54 -13.78 -11.25
CA THR A 103 -10.24 -14.03 -12.67
C THR A 103 -11.01 -15.25 -13.20
N GLU A 104 -11.13 -16.33 -12.44
CA GLU A 104 -11.93 -17.51 -12.76
C GLU A 104 -13.43 -17.17 -12.88
N ALA A 105 -13.92 -16.19 -12.10
CA ALA A 105 -15.28 -15.67 -12.20
C ALA A 105 -15.47 -14.62 -13.31
N GLY A 106 -14.41 -14.33 -14.10
CA GLY A 106 -14.48 -13.39 -15.22
C GLY A 106 -14.13 -11.94 -14.89
N ILE A 107 -13.81 -11.63 -13.63
CA ILE A 107 -13.40 -10.30 -13.16
C ILE A 107 -11.90 -10.16 -13.39
N ARG A 108 -11.50 -9.47 -14.46
CA ARG A 108 -10.11 -9.37 -14.92
C ARG A 108 -9.51 -8.00 -14.74
N THR A 109 -10.33 -6.97 -14.71
CA THR A 109 -9.92 -5.57 -14.52
C THR A 109 -10.49 -5.02 -13.23
N ILE A 110 -9.93 -3.89 -12.76
CA ILE A 110 -10.48 -3.15 -11.62
C ILE A 110 -11.88 -2.64 -11.97
N GLY A 111 -12.11 -2.26 -13.23
CA GLY A 111 -13.43 -1.86 -13.71
C GLY A 111 -14.44 -3.00 -13.67
N ASP A 112 -14.06 -4.24 -14.03
CA ASP A 112 -14.96 -5.40 -13.88
C ASP A 112 -15.35 -5.59 -12.42
N LEU A 113 -14.39 -5.42 -11.50
CA LEU A 113 -14.64 -5.53 -10.05
C LEU A 113 -15.60 -4.41 -9.57
N ALA A 114 -15.42 -3.17 -10.03
CA ALA A 114 -16.27 -2.04 -9.68
C ALA A 114 -17.70 -2.21 -10.18
N HIS A 115 -17.91 -2.88 -11.31
CA HIS A 115 -19.23 -3.10 -11.89
C HIS A 115 -19.90 -4.41 -11.46
N ALA A 116 -19.20 -5.29 -10.75
CA ALA A 116 -19.75 -6.52 -10.21
C ALA A 116 -20.65 -6.23 -9.00
N TRP A 117 -21.55 -7.16 -8.67
CA TRP A 117 -22.34 -7.06 -7.43
C TRP A 117 -21.41 -7.34 -6.23
N GLU A 118 -21.46 -6.46 -5.24
CA GLU A 118 -20.66 -6.61 -4.02
C GLU A 118 -20.90 -7.97 -3.33
N THR A 119 -22.14 -8.45 -3.30
CA THR A 119 -22.53 -9.75 -2.74
C THR A 119 -21.84 -10.92 -3.43
N ASP A 120 -21.61 -10.84 -4.74
CA ASP A 120 -20.93 -11.88 -5.51
C ASP A 120 -19.45 -11.88 -5.18
N ILE A 121 -18.83 -10.70 -5.09
CA ILE A 121 -17.43 -10.54 -4.67
C ILE A 121 -17.24 -11.09 -3.26
N GLN A 122 -18.12 -10.75 -2.32
CA GLN A 122 -18.09 -11.26 -0.95
C GLN A 122 -18.21 -12.78 -0.88
N THR A 123 -19.05 -13.38 -1.74
CA THR A 123 -19.19 -14.83 -1.84
C THR A 123 -17.91 -15.50 -2.33
N LEU A 124 -17.22 -14.90 -3.30
CA LEU A 124 -15.99 -15.42 -3.90
C LEU A 124 -14.78 -15.37 -2.95
N ILE A 125 -14.59 -14.24 -2.26
CA ILE A 125 -13.35 -13.97 -1.53
C ILE A 125 -13.53 -13.67 -0.04
N GLY A 126 -14.77 -13.81 0.46
CA GLY A 126 -15.15 -13.60 1.86
C GLY A 126 -15.66 -12.18 2.13
N ASN A 127 -16.57 -12.05 3.09
CA ASN A 127 -17.31 -10.81 3.35
C ASN A 127 -16.41 -9.60 3.56
N LYS A 128 -15.42 -9.69 4.47
CA LYS A 128 -14.55 -8.57 4.81
C LYS A 128 -13.69 -8.13 3.62
N ASN A 129 -13.01 -9.08 2.99
CA ASN A 129 -12.13 -8.78 1.85
C ASN A 129 -12.93 -8.33 0.63
N GLY A 130 -14.09 -8.95 0.37
CA GLY A 130 -14.97 -8.59 -0.73
C GLY A 130 -15.50 -7.17 -0.60
N HIS A 131 -15.97 -6.79 0.58
CA HIS A 131 -16.39 -5.43 0.86
C HIS A 131 -15.25 -4.43 0.64
N GLN A 132 -14.08 -4.70 1.23
CA GLN A 132 -12.92 -3.80 1.14
C GLN A 132 -12.47 -3.61 -0.31
N LEU A 133 -12.31 -4.69 -1.08
CA LEU A 133 -11.87 -4.59 -2.47
C LEU A 133 -12.92 -3.94 -3.38
N TYR A 134 -14.21 -4.14 -3.09
CA TYR A 134 -15.28 -3.42 -3.77
C TYR A 134 -15.19 -1.91 -3.54
N GLN A 135 -15.01 -1.46 -2.28
CA GLN A 135 -14.80 -0.06 -1.95
C GLN A 135 -13.54 0.49 -2.65
N TYR A 136 -12.44 -0.25 -2.62
CA TYR A 136 -11.20 0.13 -3.26
C TYR A 136 -11.31 0.26 -4.78
N ALA A 137 -12.07 -0.61 -5.45
CA ALA A 137 -12.35 -0.48 -6.89
C ALA A 137 -13.10 0.80 -7.25
N HIS A 138 -13.83 1.38 -6.28
CA HIS A 138 -14.50 2.69 -6.40
C HIS A 138 -13.61 3.85 -5.90
N GLY A 139 -12.37 3.58 -5.48
CA GLY A 139 -11.45 4.59 -4.96
C GLY A 139 -11.79 5.09 -3.56
N ILE A 140 -12.59 4.34 -2.79
CA ILE A 140 -13.03 4.70 -1.45
C ILE A 140 -12.05 4.13 -0.43
N ASP A 141 -11.40 5.01 0.32
CA ASP A 141 -10.52 4.70 1.45
C ASP A 141 -10.54 5.88 2.43
N ASP A 142 -11.06 5.65 3.61
CA ASP A 142 -11.20 6.65 4.68
C ASP A 142 -10.04 6.59 5.69
N SER A 143 -9.01 5.79 5.42
CA SER A 143 -7.88 5.65 6.33
C SER A 143 -7.04 6.95 6.38
N PRO A 144 -6.86 7.57 7.57
CA PRO A 144 -6.06 8.79 7.68
C PRO A 144 -4.56 8.49 7.54
N VAL A 145 -3.80 9.50 7.15
CA VAL A 145 -2.34 9.48 7.27
C VAL A 145 -1.98 9.63 8.76
N LYS A 146 -1.26 8.67 9.32
CA LYS A 146 -0.91 8.62 10.75
C LYS A 146 0.51 9.15 10.97
N ALA A 147 0.64 10.27 11.68
CA ALA A 147 1.95 10.82 12.04
C ALA A 147 2.73 9.95 13.05
N GLN A 148 2.03 9.09 13.77
CA GLN A 148 2.62 8.14 14.72
C GLN A 148 2.13 6.73 14.38
N PRO A 149 3.03 5.73 14.36
CA PRO A 149 2.61 4.34 14.19
C PRO A 149 1.74 3.90 15.36
N ASP A 150 0.83 2.96 15.10
CA ASP A 150 0.08 2.30 16.16
C ASP A 150 1.06 1.55 17.09
N GLU A 151 0.71 1.43 18.37
CA GLU A 151 1.46 0.59 19.30
C GLU A 151 1.50 -0.86 18.79
N ALA A 152 2.65 -1.49 18.93
CA ALA A 152 2.81 -2.88 18.54
C ALA A 152 1.88 -3.78 19.39
N LYS A 153 1.01 -4.54 18.73
CA LYS A 153 0.07 -5.47 19.36
C LYS A 153 0.67 -6.84 19.67
N GLY A 154 1.87 -7.11 19.16
CA GLY A 154 2.58 -8.34 19.37
C GLY A 154 4.00 -8.26 18.81
N PHE A 155 4.87 -9.05 19.41
CA PHE A 155 6.24 -9.22 18.96
C PHE A 155 6.47 -10.68 18.57
N SER A 156 7.20 -10.90 17.49
CA SER A 156 7.60 -12.23 17.06
C SER A 156 9.06 -12.23 16.63
N ALA A 157 9.68 -13.38 16.70
CA ALA A 157 10.98 -13.66 16.09
C ALA A 157 10.89 -14.98 15.35
N GLU A 158 11.52 -15.06 14.18
CA GLU A 158 11.54 -16.26 13.36
C GLU A 158 12.96 -16.53 12.85
N THR A 159 13.26 -17.79 12.61
CA THR A 159 14.51 -18.22 12.00
C THR A 159 14.24 -19.36 11.02
N THR A 160 14.69 -19.21 9.78
CA THR A 160 14.65 -20.27 8.80
C THR A 160 15.96 -21.07 8.91
N PHE A 161 15.83 -22.39 9.03
CA PHE A 161 16.98 -23.29 9.13
C PHE A 161 17.51 -23.62 7.73
N ASN A 162 18.83 -23.73 7.63
CA ASN A 162 19.51 -24.12 6.39
C ASN A 162 19.41 -25.65 6.15
N GLU A 163 19.16 -26.42 7.21
CA GLU A 163 19.07 -27.87 7.19
C GLU A 163 17.79 -28.35 7.89
N TYR A 164 17.37 -29.57 7.58
CA TYR A 164 16.22 -30.18 8.26
C TYR A 164 16.56 -30.47 9.73
N ILE A 165 15.70 -30.03 10.63
CA ILE A 165 15.77 -30.35 12.05
C ILE A 165 15.02 -31.66 12.29
N VAL A 166 15.69 -32.60 12.95
CA VAL A 166 15.16 -33.96 13.19
C VAL A 166 14.99 -34.27 14.67
N SER A 167 15.43 -33.39 15.57
CA SER A 167 15.29 -33.61 17.03
C SER A 167 15.00 -32.32 17.79
N ILE A 168 14.39 -32.47 18.98
CA ILE A 168 14.03 -31.33 19.83
C ILE A 168 15.27 -30.67 20.44
N GLU A 169 16.32 -31.43 20.69
CA GLU A 169 17.58 -30.94 21.24
C GLU A 169 18.27 -29.93 20.31
N GLN A 170 17.99 -30.03 18.99
CA GLN A 170 18.46 -29.04 18.02
C GLN A 170 17.62 -27.76 18.02
N VAL A 171 16.34 -27.85 18.41
CA VAL A 171 15.41 -26.72 18.42
C VAL A 171 15.53 -25.89 19.68
N ASP A 172 15.70 -26.52 20.85
CA ASP A 172 15.68 -25.87 22.16
C ASP A 172 16.59 -24.66 22.28
N PRO A 173 17.88 -24.71 21.92
CA PRO A 173 18.76 -23.55 22.02
C PRO A 173 18.33 -22.41 21.10
N ILE A 174 17.73 -22.72 19.96
CA ILE A 174 17.27 -21.71 19.00
C ILE A 174 16.00 -21.04 19.51
N LEU A 175 15.07 -21.82 20.10
CA LEU A 175 13.86 -21.26 20.72
C LEU A 175 14.22 -20.34 21.89
N LEU A 176 15.21 -20.70 22.71
CA LEU A 176 15.68 -19.82 23.78
C LEU A 176 16.20 -18.48 23.25
N VAL A 177 17.00 -18.49 22.18
CA VAL A 177 17.46 -17.27 21.52
C VAL A 177 16.27 -16.44 20.96
N GLN A 178 15.28 -17.09 20.36
CA GLN A 178 14.09 -16.40 19.88
C GLN A 178 13.27 -15.79 21.02
N CYS A 179 13.15 -16.50 22.13
CA CYS A 179 12.49 -15.97 23.33
C CYS A 179 13.22 -14.74 23.89
N ASP A 180 14.54 -14.77 23.96
CA ASP A 180 15.36 -13.63 24.40
C ASP A 180 15.17 -12.41 23.47
N ILE A 181 15.16 -12.63 22.16
CA ILE A 181 14.92 -11.57 21.16
C ILE A 181 13.53 -10.95 21.36
N VAL A 182 12.50 -11.76 21.58
CA VAL A 182 11.12 -11.27 21.79
C VAL A 182 11.00 -10.54 23.13
N SER A 183 11.64 -11.05 24.20
CA SER A 183 11.55 -10.45 25.54
C SER A 183 12.28 -9.11 25.67
N ALA A 184 13.25 -8.83 24.77
CA ALA A 184 14.03 -7.59 24.76
C ALA A 184 13.35 -6.45 23.97
N ARG A 185 12.23 -6.70 23.33
CA ARG A 185 11.43 -5.71 22.56
C ARG A 185 10.28 -5.15 23.35
#